data_0146ec300ab17215f9c616802f8caca5
#
_entry.id   0146ec300ab17215f9c616802f8caca5
#
_cell.length_a   1.000
_cell.length_b   1.000
_cell.length_c   1.000
_cell.angle_alpha   90.00
_cell.angle_beta   90.00
_cell.angle_gamma   90.00
#
_symmetry.space_group_name_H-M   'P 1'
#
loop_
_entity.id
_entity.type
_entity.pdbx_description
1 polymer ?
#
loop_
_entity_poly.entity_id
_entity_poly.type
_entity_poly.pdbx_seq_one_letter_code
_entity_poly.pdbx_strand_id
1 'polypeptide(L)'
;KNISAMHMVSDHFTDANKDIFILKRQTDASNNTQQLSLDGNSPLATNTPPLAADSVAFASATIFGQEASNNTYVYAAKFDLVITTTAGGIPTVASDRKIIVRNNPPGQETWNVVPAAIQISAAPYLTFQVSSVTSSSTVKWIGNLELTVVT
;
A
#
# COMPACT_ATOMS: atom_id res chain seq x y z
N LYS A 1 7.13 18.35 0.89
CA LYS A 1 6.68 17.96 2.23
C LYS A 1 6.83 16.48 2.45
N ASN A 2 7.48 16.09 3.53
CA ASN A 2 7.63 14.70 3.92
C ASN A 2 6.40 14.23 4.70
N ILE A 3 5.76 13.14 4.28
CA ILE A 3 4.58 12.54 4.91
C ILE A 3 4.86 11.14 5.46
N SER A 4 6.11 10.69 5.44
CA SER A 4 6.51 9.38 5.95
C SER A 4 6.63 9.37 7.48
N ALA A 5 6.54 8.18 8.06
CA ALA A 5 6.86 7.98 9.48
C ALA A 5 8.36 8.17 9.74
N MET A 6 9.19 7.84 8.75
CA MET A 6 10.64 8.06 8.78
C MET A 6 11.12 8.38 7.36
N HIS A 7 11.99 9.37 7.26
CA HIS A 7 12.61 9.77 6.01
C HIS A 7 14.13 9.76 6.16
N MET A 8 14.80 9.11 5.20
CA MET A 8 16.26 9.00 5.18
C MET A 8 16.77 9.36 3.79
N VAL A 9 17.79 10.21 3.74
CA VAL A 9 18.42 10.67 2.50
C VAL A 9 19.89 10.27 2.53
N SER A 10 20.41 9.81 1.39
CA SER A 10 21.82 9.47 1.26
C SER A 10 22.65 10.72 0.98
N ASP A 11 23.75 10.88 1.69
CA ASP A 11 24.74 11.94 1.42
C ASP A 11 25.49 11.73 0.10
N HIS A 12 25.54 10.49 -0.37
CA HIS A 12 26.26 10.13 -1.62
C HIS A 12 25.36 10.23 -2.85
N PHE A 13 24.06 9.99 -2.66
CA PHE A 13 23.06 10.01 -3.72
C PHE A 13 21.94 10.93 -3.29
N THR A 14 22.04 12.19 -3.65
CA THR A 14 21.03 13.20 -3.30
C THR A 14 19.66 12.89 -3.92
N ASP A 15 19.64 12.04 -4.94
CA ASP A 15 18.45 11.62 -5.69
C ASP A 15 17.84 10.32 -5.14
N ALA A 16 18.39 9.78 -4.04
CA ALA A 16 17.88 8.57 -3.41
C ALA A 16 17.36 8.87 -2.02
N ASN A 17 16.19 8.34 -1.71
CA ASN A 17 15.60 8.45 -0.38
C ASN A 17 14.91 7.16 0.03
N LYS A 18 14.76 7.00 1.33
CA LYS A 18 14.02 5.89 1.93
C LYS A 18 13.03 6.44 2.94
N ASP A 19 11.80 6.01 2.81
CA ASP A 19 10.69 6.40 3.67
C ASP A 19 9.99 5.19 4.25
N ILE A 20 9.45 5.34 5.45
CA ILE A 20 8.59 4.34 6.09
C ILE A 20 7.21 4.98 6.28
N PHE A 21 6.19 4.28 5.80
CA PHE A 21 4.80 4.71 5.88
C PHE A 21 3.96 3.69 6.64
N ILE A 22 3.05 4.19 7.46
CA ILE A 22 1.99 3.38 8.06
C ILE A 22 0.69 3.72 7.33
N LEU A 23 0.11 2.71 6.69
CA LEU A 23 -1.12 2.84 5.89
C LEU A 23 -2.28 2.18 6.62
N LYS A 24 -3.47 2.66 6.39
CA LYS A 24 -4.67 2.10 7.00
C LYS A 24 -5.90 2.30 6.13
N ARG A 25 -6.89 1.46 6.32
CA ARG A 25 -8.22 1.56 5.71
C ARG A 25 -9.17 0.59 6.41
N GLN A 26 -10.45 0.83 6.21
CA GLN A 26 -11.51 -0.06 6.63
C GLN A 26 -12.34 -0.48 5.42
N THR A 27 -12.69 -1.75 5.35
CA THR A 27 -13.67 -2.28 4.40
C THR A 27 -14.89 -2.77 5.17
N ASP A 28 -16.04 -2.78 4.48
CA ASP A 28 -17.30 -3.30 5.02
C ASP A 28 -18.15 -3.86 3.87
N ALA A 29 -19.39 -4.26 4.17
CA ALA A 29 -20.30 -4.83 3.19
C ALA A 29 -20.62 -3.89 2.01
N SER A 30 -20.66 -2.58 2.26
CA SER A 30 -20.97 -1.57 1.24
C SER A 30 -19.74 -1.08 0.49
N ASN A 31 -18.58 -1.10 1.15
CA ASN A 31 -17.28 -0.64 0.64
C ASN A 31 -16.25 -1.74 0.82
N ASN A 32 -16.45 -2.85 0.11
CA ASN A 32 -15.64 -4.05 0.29
C ASN A 32 -14.30 -4.05 -0.45
N THR A 33 -14.04 -3.03 -1.26
CA THR A 33 -12.76 -2.84 -1.96
C THR A 33 -12.32 -1.40 -1.79
N GLN A 34 -11.17 -1.19 -1.16
CA GLN A 34 -10.65 0.13 -0.82
C GLN A 34 -9.13 0.18 -1.02
N GLN A 35 -8.59 1.38 -1.18
CA GLN A 35 -7.14 1.60 -1.22
C GLN A 35 -6.66 2.18 0.11
N LEU A 36 -5.52 1.70 0.58
CA LEU A 36 -4.90 2.17 1.82
C LEU A 36 -4.39 3.61 1.68
N SER A 37 -4.39 4.34 2.77
CA SER A 37 -3.83 5.69 2.85
C SER A 37 -3.26 5.94 4.25
N LEU A 38 -2.59 7.07 4.42
CA LEU A 38 -1.99 7.44 5.71
C LEU A 38 -3.04 7.79 6.78
N ASP A 39 -4.18 8.30 6.37
CA ASP A 39 -5.25 8.75 7.28
C ASP A 39 -6.49 7.85 7.28
N GLY A 40 -6.51 6.81 6.45
CA GLY A 40 -7.63 5.88 6.35
C GLY A 40 -8.78 6.34 5.44
N ASN A 41 -8.62 7.45 4.74
CA ASN A 41 -9.58 7.96 3.76
C ASN A 41 -9.20 7.54 2.33
N SER A 42 -9.97 7.96 1.34
CA SER A 42 -9.62 7.72 -0.06
C SER A 42 -8.28 8.36 -0.42
N PRO A 43 -7.47 7.71 -1.27
CA PRO A 43 -6.17 8.25 -1.66
C PRO A 43 -6.25 9.64 -2.29
N LEU A 44 -5.44 10.52 -1.76
CA LEU A 44 -5.22 11.89 -2.24
C LEU A 44 -3.70 12.15 -2.28
N ALA A 45 -3.29 13.20 -2.95
CA ALA A 45 -1.89 13.60 -3.02
C ALA A 45 -1.27 13.87 -1.62
N THR A 46 -2.09 14.21 -0.65
CA THR A 46 -1.65 14.55 0.72
C THR A 46 -1.58 13.37 1.67
N ASN A 47 -2.18 12.23 1.32
CA ASN A 47 -2.28 11.06 2.22
C ASN A 47 -1.82 9.75 1.59
N THR A 48 -1.15 9.78 0.45
CA THR A 48 -0.69 8.59 -0.28
C THR A 48 0.82 8.63 -0.46
N PRO A 49 1.55 7.52 -0.25
CA PRO A 49 2.99 7.47 -0.43
C PRO A 49 3.42 7.90 -1.84
N PRO A 50 4.25 8.96 -1.96
CA PRO A 50 4.64 9.47 -3.26
C PRO A 50 5.77 8.65 -3.89
N LEU A 51 5.72 8.51 -5.19
CA LEU A 51 6.83 8.12 -6.04
C LEU A 51 7.40 9.37 -6.71
N ALA A 52 8.44 9.22 -7.50
CA ALA A 52 8.99 10.32 -8.30
C ALA A 52 8.86 10.02 -9.79
N ALA A 53 8.69 11.05 -10.61
CA ALA A 53 8.79 10.89 -12.06
C ALA A 53 10.22 10.49 -12.44
N ASP A 54 10.36 9.77 -13.52
CA ASP A 54 11.65 9.28 -14.04
C ASP A 54 12.48 8.56 -12.96
N SER A 55 11.84 7.60 -12.28
CA SER A 55 12.44 6.92 -11.14
C SER A 55 12.25 5.42 -11.18
N VAL A 56 13.05 4.73 -10.37
CA VAL A 56 12.84 3.34 -9.97
C VAL A 56 12.68 3.29 -8.45
N ALA A 57 11.69 2.58 -7.99
CA ALA A 57 11.45 2.40 -6.56
C ALA A 57 11.45 0.92 -6.19
N PHE A 58 12.00 0.62 -5.02
CA PHE A 58 11.86 -0.67 -4.38
C PHE A 58 10.97 -0.52 -3.15
N ALA A 59 9.94 -1.35 -3.07
CA ALA A 59 9.00 -1.32 -1.95
C ALA A 59 8.97 -2.67 -1.24
N SER A 60 9.03 -2.64 0.08
CA SER A 60 8.82 -3.79 0.93
C SER A 60 7.68 -3.48 1.89
N ALA A 61 6.66 -4.32 1.92
CA ALA A 61 5.47 -4.05 2.70
C ALA A 61 4.95 -5.28 3.41
N THR A 62 4.32 -5.06 4.57
CA THR A 62 3.50 -6.05 5.26
C THR A 62 2.11 -5.47 5.42
N ILE A 63 1.11 -6.17 4.88
CA ILE A 63 -0.29 -5.74 4.96
C ILE A 63 -1.04 -6.74 5.83
N PHE A 64 -1.76 -6.23 6.81
CA PHE A 64 -2.53 -7.01 7.78
C PHE A 64 -3.98 -6.54 7.80
N GLY A 65 -4.91 -7.51 7.74
CA GLY A 65 -6.36 -7.27 7.89
C GLY A 65 -6.90 -8.10 9.04
N GLN A 66 -7.83 -7.52 9.80
CA GLN A 66 -8.49 -8.20 10.91
C GLN A 66 -9.95 -7.79 10.95
N GLU A 67 -10.84 -8.76 11.15
CA GLU A 67 -12.24 -8.47 11.42
C GLU A 67 -12.37 -7.69 12.74
N ALA A 68 -13.17 -6.63 12.72
CA ALA A 68 -13.27 -5.70 13.85
C ALA A 68 -13.84 -6.34 15.11
N SER A 69 -14.70 -7.34 14.97
CA SER A 69 -15.39 -8.01 16.09
C SER A 69 -14.82 -9.37 16.47
N ASN A 70 -13.91 -9.93 15.65
CA ASN A 70 -13.35 -11.25 15.90
C ASN A 70 -11.90 -11.36 15.42
N ASN A 71 -10.98 -11.41 16.35
CA ASN A 71 -9.54 -11.44 16.07
C ASN A 71 -9.01 -12.80 15.57
N THR A 72 -9.85 -13.80 15.39
CA THR A 72 -9.45 -15.05 14.76
C THR A 72 -9.48 -14.99 13.25
N TYR A 73 -10.22 -14.03 12.68
CA TYR A 73 -10.30 -13.83 11.25
C TYR A 73 -9.31 -12.76 10.82
N VAL A 74 -8.25 -13.20 10.17
CA VAL A 74 -7.11 -12.35 9.82
C VAL A 74 -6.59 -12.66 8.43
N TYR A 75 -5.98 -11.65 7.81
CA TYR A 75 -5.19 -11.76 6.60
C TYR A 75 -3.84 -11.08 6.85
N ALA A 76 -2.77 -11.72 6.43
CA ALA A 76 -1.44 -11.12 6.47
C ALA A 76 -0.63 -11.54 5.24
N ALA A 77 -0.04 -10.58 4.57
CA ALA A 77 0.83 -10.82 3.42
C ALA A 77 2.02 -9.88 3.41
N LYS A 78 3.13 -10.36 2.85
CA LYS A 78 4.34 -9.59 2.58
C LYS A 78 4.48 -9.36 1.09
N PHE A 79 4.99 -8.19 0.73
CA PHE A 79 5.22 -7.80 -0.65
C PHE A 79 6.62 -7.25 -0.82
N ASP A 80 7.26 -7.67 -1.93
CA ASP A 80 8.47 -7.04 -2.46
C ASP A 80 8.17 -6.58 -3.88
N LEU A 81 8.33 -5.30 -4.15
CA LEU A 81 7.93 -4.68 -5.41
C LEU A 81 9.08 -3.89 -6.03
N VAL A 82 9.13 -3.88 -7.36
CA VAL A 82 9.88 -2.89 -8.13
C VAL A 82 8.88 -2.08 -8.93
N ILE A 83 8.92 -0.77 -8.76
CA ILE A 83 8.04 0.16 -9.48
C ILE A 83 8.91 1.05 -10.37
N THR A 84 8.58 1.12 -11.64
CA THR A 84 9.19 2.05 -12.58
C THR A 84 8.22 3.18 -12.87
N THR A 85 8.72 4.41 -12.90
CA THR A 85 7.89 5.58 -13.21
C THR A 85 8.51 6.32 -14.38
N THR A 86 7.71 6.61 -15.41
CA THR A 86 8.15 7.35 -16.60
C THR A 86 8.41 8.82 -16.27
N ALA A 87 9.07 9.54 -17.18
CA ALA A 87 9.26 10.98 -17.07
C ALA A 87 7.92 11.74 -17.00
N GLY A 88 6.86 11.19 -17.59
CA GLY A 88 5.51 11.73 -17.50
C GLY A 88 4.76 11.38 -16.22
N GLY A 89 5.42 10.73 -15.27
CA GLY A 89 4.82 10.39 -13.97
C GLY A 89 3.87 9.19 -14.00
N ILE A 90 4.00 8.29 -14.98
CA ILE A 90 3.17 7.07 -15.05
C ILE A 90 3.90 5.95 -14.32
N PRO A 91 3.40 5.49 -13.16
CA PRO A 91 4.01 4.41 -12.41
C PRO A 91 3.51 3.05 -12.88
N THR A 92 4.38 2.07 -12.86
CA THR A 92 4.06 0.67 -13.21
C THR A 92 4.75 -0.27 -12.23
N VAL A 93 4.00 -1.25 -11.70
CA VAL A 93 4.60 -2.34 -10.93
C VAL A 93 5.29 -3.26 -11.93
N ALA A 94 6.62 -3.15 -12.01
CA ALA A 94 7.45 -3.92 -12.95
C ALA A 94 7.71 -5.33 -12.47
N SER A 95 7.79 -5.54 -11.15
CA SER A 95 7.94 -6.84 -10.53
C SER A 95 7.21 -6.87 -9.21
N ASP A 96 6.58 -7.98 -8.90
CA ASP A 96 6.01 -8.19 -7.58
C ASP A 96 6.28 -9.61 -7.07
N ARG A 97 6.42 -9.70 -5.77
CA ARG A 97 6.47 -10.95 -5.03
C ARG A 97 5.55 -10.83 -3.83
N LYS A 98 4.59 -11.72 -3.74
CA LYS A 98 3.62 -11.78 -2.66
C LYS A 98 3.77 -13.07 -1.89
N ILE A 99 3.89 -12.98 -0.58
CA ILE A 99 3.91 -14.14 0.32
C ILE A 99 2.73 -14.00 1.28
N ILE A 100 1.77 -14.92 1.18
CA ILE A 100 0.65 -14.98 2.11
C ILE A 100 1.12 -15.70 3.37
N VAL A 101 1.13 -14.98 4.49
CA VAL A 101 1.51 -15.49 5.80
C VAL A 101 0.31 -16.14 6.47
N ARG A 102 -0.85 -15.50 6.37
CA ARG A 102 -2.11 -16.01 6.90
C ARG A 102 -3.27 -15.53 6.04
N ASN A 103 -4.19 -16.41 5.73
CA ASN A 103 -5.44 -16.07 5.05
C ASN A 103 -6.57 -16.89 5.67
N ASN A 104 -7.25 -16.30 6.63
CA ASN A 104 -8.31 -16.98 7.39
C ASN A 104 -9.53 -16.05 7.52
N PRO A 105 -10.24 -15.76 6.40
CA PRO A 105 -11.49 -15.01 6.47
C PRO A 105 -12.63 -15.89 7.02
N PRO A 106 -13.70 -15.31 7.53
CA PRO A 106 -14.85 -16.06 8.00
C PRO A 106 -15.66 -16.65 6.84
N GLY A 107 -16.16 -17.85 7.03
CA GLY A 107 -17.12 -18.49 6.11
C GLY A 107 -16.65 -18.57 4.66
N GLN A 108 -17.45 -18.01 3.77
CA GLN A 108 -17.19 -17.98 2.32
C GLN A 108 -16.59 -16.65 1.83
N GLU A 109 -16.17 -15.80 2.75
CA GLU A 109 -15.56 -14.51 2.40
C GLU A 109 -14.22 -14.70 1.69
N THR A 110 -13.91 -13.78 0.78
CA THR A 110 -12.63 -13.73 0.11
C THR A 110 -11.93 -12.41 0.44
N TRP A 111 -10.78 -12.51 1.11
CA TRP A 111 -9.95 -11.35 1.40
C TRP A 111 -8.71 -11.36 0.53
N ASN A 112 -8.32 -10.20 0.05
CA ASN A 112 -7.15 -10.07 -0.81
C ASN A 112 -6.51 -8.70 -0.71
N VAL A 113 -5.23 -8.64 -1.07
CA VAL A 113 -4.46 -7.40 -1.19
C VAL A 113 -3.67 -7.46 -2.50
N VAL A 114 -3.70 -6.38 -3.25
CA VAL A 114 -2.88 -6.20 -4.45
C VAL A 114 -2.19 -4.82 -4.43
N PRO A 115 -0.95 -4.71 -4.92
CA PRO A 115 -0.30 -3.42 -5.05
C PRO A 115 -1.01 -2.57 -6.11
N ALA A 116 -1.02 -1.25 -5.90
CA ALA A 116 -1.62 -0.28 -6.80
C ALA A 116 -0.68 0.90 -7.02
N ALA A 117 -0.06 0.96 -8.18
CA ALA A 117 0.70 2.11 -8.64
C ALA A 117 -0.25 3.02 -9.43
N ILE A 118 -0.49 4.23 -8.93
CA ILE A 118 -1.56 5.11 -9.41
C ILE A 118 -1.05 6.52 -9.69
N GLN A 119 -1.77 7.26 -10.52
CA GLN A 119 -1.59 8.71 -10.67
C GLN A 119 -2.71 9.45 -9.92
N ILE A 120 -2.33 10.50 -9.22
CA ILE A 120 -3.26 11.46 -8.63
C ILE A 120 -2.80 12.84 -9.11
N SER A 121 -3.66 13.55 -9.86
CA SER A 121 -3.31 14.85 -10.46
C SER A 121 -2.00 14.81 -11.25
N ALA A 122 -1.83 13.78 -12.08
CA ALA A 122 -0.65 13.52 -12.92
C ALA A 122 0.67 13.22 -12.17
N ALA A 123 0.63 13.06 -10.85
CA ALA A 123 1.78 12.64 -10.06
C ALA A 123 1.69 11.16 -9.65
N PRO A 124 2.82 10.45 -9.52
CA PRO A 124 2.84 9.02 -9.23
C PRO A 124 2.79 8.73 -7.72
N TYR A 125 2.04 7.70 -7.36
CA TYR A 125 1.88 7.22 -5.97
C TYR A 125 1.83 5.70 -5.91
N LEU A 126 2.21 5.15 -4.76
CA LEU A 126 2.08 3.73 -4.47
C LEU A 126 1.11 3.53 -3.30
N THR A 127 0.16 2.64 -3.47
CA THR A 127 -0.67 2.15 -2.40
C THR A 127 -0.99 0.67 -2.60
N PHE A 128 -1.86 0.13 -1.76
CA PHE A 128 -2.35 -1.26 -1.85
C PHE A 128 -3.86 -1.23 -1.83
N GLN A 129 -4.45 -2.00 -2.74
CA GLN A 129 -5.89 -2.22 -2.76
C GLN A 129 -6.21 -3.44 -1.90
N VAL A 130 -7.05 -3.25 -0.92
CA VAL A 130 -7.53 -4.30 -0.03
C VAL A 130 -8.99 -4.61 -0.33
N SER A 131 -9.36 -5.87 -0.22
CA SER A 131 -10.73 -6.30 -0.45
C SER A 131 -11.17 -7.36 0.55
N SER A 132 -12.45 -7.28 0.93
CA SER A 132 -13.13 -8.26 1.76
C SER A 132 -14.46 -8.62 1.09
N VAL A 133 -14.37 -9.13 -0.14
CA VAL A 133 -15.54 -9.44 -0.97
C VAL A 133 -16.40 -10.51 -0.28
N THR A 134 -17.72 -10.32 -0.37
CA THR A 134 -18.75 -11.12 0.30
C THR A 134 -18.76 -11.02 1.82
N SER A 135 -17.96 -10.13 2.40
CA SER A 135 -17.99 -9.88 3.84
C SER A 135 -19.24 -9.10 4.25
N SER A 136 -19.88 -9.56 5.31
CA SER A 136 -20.89 -8.80 6.05
C SER A 136 -20.27 -8.02 7.21
N SER A 137 -18.99 -8.18 7.44
CA SER A 137 -18.24 -7.66 8.59
C SER A 137 -17.35 -6.50 8.20
N THR A 138 -17.02 -5.68 9.18
CA THR A 138 -16.01 -4.65 9.05
C THR A 138 -14.63 -5.27 9.22
N VAL A 139 -13.71 -4.99 8.29
CA VAL A 139 -12.32 -5.39 8.35
C VAL A 139 -11.43 -4.16 8.45
N LYS A 140 -10.57 -4.15 9.44
CA LYS A 140 -9.55 -3.10 9.62
C LYS A 140 -8.25 -3.55 8.99
N TRP A 141 -7.71 -2.72 8.11
CA TRP A 141 -6.47 -2.98 7.39
C TRP A 141 -5.37 -2.02 7.82
N ILE A 142 -4.19 -2.56 8.01
CA ILE A 142 -2.98 -1.81 8.32
C ILE A 142 -1.85 -2.27 7.40
N GLY A 143 -1.06 -1.33 6.91
CA GLY A 143 0.10 -1.60 6.09
C GLY A 143 1.34 -0.91 6.66
N ASN A 144 2.45 -1.62 6.67
CA ASN A 144 3.77 -1.06 6.92
C ASN A 144 4.55 -1.12 5.63
N LEU A 145 4.84 0.05 5.04
CA LEU A 145 5.51 0.18 3.76
C LEU A 145 6.87 0.85 3.94
N GLU A 146 7.90 0.17 3.47
CA GLU A 146 9.25 0.71 3.34
C GLU A 146 9.51 0.96 1.85
N LEU A 147 9.78 2.21 1.49
CA LEU A 147 9.88 2.66 0.11
C LEU A 147 11.23 3.34 -0.12
N THR A 148 12.02 2.80 -1.05
CA THR A 148 13.29 3.39 -1.49
C THR A 148 13.11 3.86 -2.93
N VAL A 149 13.29 5.16 -3.17
CA VAL A 149 13.14 5.77 -4.49
C VAL A 149 14.48 6.30 -4.97
N VAL A 150 14.82 6.00 -6.22
CA VAL A 150 16.04 6.48 -6.90
C VAL A 150 15.63 7.16 -8.21
N THR A 151 16.00 8.41 -8.34
CA THR A 151 15.76 9.23 -9.55
C THR A 151 16.99 9.34 -10.42
#